data_01d52edacaec2281cebb05ac05098821
#
_entry.id   01d52edacaec2281cebb05ac05098821
#
_cell.length_a   1.000
_cell.length_b   1.000
_cell.length_c   1.000
_cell.angle_alpha   90.00
_cell.angle_beta   90.00
_cell.angle_gamma   90.00
#
_symmetry.space_group_name_H-M   'P 1'
#
loop_
_entity.id
_entity.type
_entity.pdbx_description
1 polymer ?
#
loop_
_entity_poly.entity_id
_entity_poly.type
_entity_poly.pdbx_seq_one_letter_code
_entity_poly.pdbx_strand_id
1 'polypeptide(L)'
;MSSVVIPMPKIHETAIIHPNAVLGKNVEIGPYAVIDEEVVIGDNCKIGAHAVIHKYTTVGKNCKFFPGCSIGADPQDLKFEDEKTSTVIGDGCVFRECTTVNRATGEGNKTIIGNNILMMAYTHVAHNCIVGNNVIMSNVATLAGHVIVEDRAVIGGLSAVHQFCKIGRNAMIGGMARVAQDVPPFMIVAGDPAFVSGLNSVGLARAGMAQE
;
A
#
# COMPACT_ATOMS: atom_id res chain seq x y z
N MET A 1 -43.62 -3.46 4.54
CA MET A 1 -42.41 -4.09 3.98
C MET A 1 -41.49 -2.97 3.52
N SER A 2 -40.45 -2.62 4.29
CA SER A 2 -39.47 -1.62 3.87
C SER A 2 -38.60 -2.22 2.77
N SER A 3 -38.68 -1.66 1.56
CA SER A 3 -37.81 -2.01 0.47
C SER A 3 -36.37 -1.68 0.88
N VAL A 4 -35.53 -2.69 1.03
CA VAL A 4 -34.10 -2.51 1.18
C VAL A 4 -33.57 -1.96 -0.15
N VAL A 5 -33.34 -0.65 -0.21
CA VAL A 5 -32.67 -0.05 -1.35
C VAL A 5 -31.20 -0.46 -1.26
N ILE A 6 -30.76 -1.40 -2.10
CA ILE A 6 -29.34 -1.71 -2.28
C ILE A 6 -28.74 -0.55 -3.08
N PRO A 7 -27.89 0.28 -2.48
CA PRO A 7 -27.31 1.40 -3.22
C PRO A 7 -26.42 0.85 -4.34
N MET A 8 -26.66 1.32 -5.55
CA MET A 8 -25.86 0.96 -6.73
C MET A 8 -24.49 1.66 -6.66
N PRO A 9 -23.43 1.06 -7.23
CA PRO A 9 -22.11 1.72 -7.32
C PRO A 9 -22.24 3.07 -8.02
N LYS A 10 -21.57 4.08 -7.51
CA LYS A 10 -21.47 5.40 -8.17
C LYS A 10 -20.29 5.38 -9.13
N ILE A 11 -20.51 4.93 -10.34
CA ILE A 11 -19.48 4.83 -11.38
C ILE A 11 -19.62 6.02 -12.33
N HIS A 12 -18.54 6.78 -12.51
CA HIS A 12 -18.50 7.86 -13.47
C HIS A 12 -18.54 7.29 -14.91
N GLU A 13 -19.26 7.92 -15.81
CA GLU A 13 -19.48 7.46 -17.19
C GLU A 13 -18.20 7.28 -18.01
N THR A 14 -17.12 8.00 -17.67
CA THR A 14 -15.81 7.90 -18.33
C THR A 14 -14.87 6.87 -17.68
N ALA A 15 -15.30 6.17 -16.64
CA ALA A 15 -14.50 5.10 -16.03
C ALA A 15 -14.49 3.87 -16.96
N ILE A 16 -13.33 3.22 -17.04
CA ILE A 16 -13.15 2.00 -17.83
C ILE A 16 -13.06 0.83 -16.86
N ILE A 17 -14.03 -0.08 -16.90
CA ILE A 17 -14.07 -1.24 -16.00
C ILE A 17 -14.15 -2.50 -16.85
N HIS A 18 -13.17 -3.39 -16.66
CA HIS A 18 -13.16 -4.66 -17.37
C HIS A 18 -14.36 -5.53 -16.95
N PRO A 19 -15.05 -6.22 -17.88
CA PRO A 19 -16.23 -7.04 -17.54
C PRO A 19 -15.99 -8.13 -16.49
N ASN A 20 -14.77 -8.64 -16.37
CA ASN A 20 -14.38 -9.65 -15.38
C ASN A 20 -13.97 -9.05 -14.02
N ALA A 21 -13.98 -7.72 -13.86
CA ALA A 21 -13.75 -7.09 -12.57
C ALA A 21 -14.97 -7.30 -11.65
N VAL A 22 -14.70 -7.58 -10.37
CA VAL A 22 -15.74 -7.78 -9.36
C VAL A 22 -15.76 -6.60 -8.41
N LEU A 23 -16.87 -5.88 -8.36
CA LEU A 23 -17.05 -4.71 -7.49
C LEU A 23 -18.01 -5.06 -6.33
N GLY A 24 -17.60 -4.72 -5.11
CA GLY A 24 -18.41 -4.80 -3.93
C GLY A 24 -19.55 -3.76 -3.89
N LYS A 25 -20.29 -3.74 -2.79
CA LYS A 25 -21.38 -2.78 -2.57
C LYS A 25 -20.82 -1.38 -2.31
N ASN A 26 -21.54 -0.35 -2.76
CA ASN A 26 -21.23 1.06 -2.52
C ASN A 26 -19.85 1.50 -2.99
N VAL A 27 -19.28 0.85 -4.01
CA VAL A 27 -18.03 1.29 -4.61
C VAL A 27 -18.28 2.57 -5.42
N GLU A 28 -17.44 3.58 -5.21
CA GLU A 28 -17.44 4.83 -5.97
C GLU A 28 -16.22 4.86 -6.90
N ILE A 29 -16.41 5.12 -8.21
CA ILE A 29 -15.33 5.17 -9.19
C ILE A 29 -15.40 6.49 -9.93
N GLY A 30 -14.32 7.28 -9.83
CA GLY A 30 -14.18 8.60 -10.41
C GLY A 30 -13.89 8.59 -11.92
N PRO A 31 -13.85 9.79 -12.52
CA PRO A 31 -13.64 9.91 -13.97
C PRO A 31 -12.28 9.38 -14.41
N TYR A 32 -12.26 8.74 -15.59
CA TYR A 32 -11.06 8.19 -16.22
C TYR A 32 -10.29 7.19 -15.37
N ALA A 33 -10.88 6.65 -14.29
CA ALA A 33 -10.30 5.53 -13.57
C ALA A 33 -10.37 4.26 -14.42
N VAL A 34 -9.37 3.40 -14.30
CA VAL A 34 -9.29 2.12 -15.02
C VAL A 34 -9.23 0.98 -14.01
N ILE A 35 -10.11 0.00 -14.20
CA ILE A 35 -10.14 -1.24 -13.42
C ILE A 35 -9.94 -2.40 -14.39
N ASP A 36 -8.80 -3.06 -14.31
CA ASP A 36 -8.42 -4.13 -15.21
C ASP A 36 -9.15 -5.46 -14.94
N GLU A 37 -8.83 -6.46 -15.74
CA GLU A 37 -9.37 -7.81 -15.63
C GLU A 37 -8.94 -8.50 -14.30
N GLU A 38 -9.74 -9.43 -13.83
CA GLU A 38 -9.46 -10.19 -12.59
C GLU A 38 -9.15 -9.32 -11.35
N VAL A 39 -9.63 -8.07 -11.35
CA VAL A 39 -9.59 -7.19 -10.17
C VAL A 39 -10.81 -7.47 -9.29
N VAL A 40 -10.58 -7.56 -7.99
CA VAL A 40 -11.65 -7.67 -6.98
C VAL A 40 -11.56 -6.48 -6.03
N ILE A 41 -12.64 -5.71 -5.91
CA ILE A 41 -12.73 -4.55 -5.01
C ILE A 41 -13.83 -4.78 -3.99
N GLY A 42 -13.47 -4.73 -2.70
CA GLY A 42 -14.39 -4.87 -1.58
C GLY A 42 -15.36 -3.70 -1.40
N ASP A 43 -16.28 -3.86 -0.45
CA ASP A 43 -17.36 -2.90 -0.20
C ASP A 43 -16.84 -1.51 0.22
N ASN A 44 -17.60 -0.47 -0.12
CA ASN A 44 -17.39 0.92 0.31
C ASN A 44 -16.03 1.54 -0.11
N CYS A 45 -15.39 1.02 -1.13
CA CYS A 45 -14.15 1.57 -1.66
C CYS A 45 -14.42 2.80 -2.53
N LYS A 46 -13.46 3.74 -2.53
CA LYS A 46 -13.50 4.94 -3.36
C LYS A 46 -12.25 5.00 -4.24
N ILE A 47 -12.46 5.00 -5.54
CA ILE A 47 -11.40 5.08 -6.55
C ILE A 47 -11.44 6.48 -7.17
N GLY A 48 -10.37 7.24 -6.99
CA GLY A 48 -10.24 8.61 -7.50
C GLY A 48 -10.07 8.69 -9.01
N ALA A 49 -10.13 9.91 -9.53
CA ALA A 49 -9.93 10.16 -10.95
C ALA A 49 -8.55 9.69 -11.42
N HIS A 50 -8.48 9.11 -12.64
CA HIS A 50 -7.24 8.62 -13.26
C HIS A 50 -6.47 7.57 -12.43
N ALA A 51 -7.08 6.99 -11.40
CA ALA A 51 -6.48 5.87 -10.69
C ALA A 51 -6.59 4.59 -11.53
N VAL A 52 -5.54 3.78 -11.54
CA VAL A 52 -5.52 2.51 -12.26
C VAL A 52 -5.33 1.38 -11.25
N ILE A 53 -6.25 0.43 -11.25
CA ILE A 53 -6.13 -0.82 -10.50
C ILE A 53 -5.88 -1.93 -11.53
N HIS A 54 -4.66 -2.43 -11.53
CA HIS A 54 -4.18 -3.39 -12.52
C HIS A 54 -4.62 -4.82 -12.25
N LYS A 55 -4.52 -5.65 -13.26
CA LYS A 55 -4.90 -7.08 -13.25
C LYS A 55 -4.36 -7.83 -12.04
N TYR A 56 -5.10 -8.84 -11.58
CA TYR A 56 -4.76 -9.69 -10.43
C TYR A 56 -4.64 -8.97 -9.08
N THR A 57 -5.25 -7.79 -8.95
CA THR A 57 -5.29 -7.03 -7.70
C THR A 57 -6.56 -7.34 -6.92
N THR A 58 -6.40 -7.72 -5.65
CA THR A 58 -7.51 -7.86 -4.70
C THR A 58 -7.44 -6.76 -3.66
N VAL A 59 -8.52 -6.01 -3.49
CA VAL A 59 -8.67 -4.90 -2.55
C VAL A 59 -9.72 -5.25 -1.52
N GLY A 60 -9.40 -5.08 -0.25
CA GLY A 60 -10.34 -5.22 0.87
C GLY A 60 -11.41 -4.12 0.89
N LYS A 61 -12.08 -3.94 2.03
CA LYS A 61 -13.19 -2.99 2.19
C LYS A 61 -12.71 -1.63 2.66
N ASN A 62 -13.55 -0.59 2.44
CA ASN A 62 -13.35 0.76 2.97
C ASN A 62 -12.03 1.43 2.54
N CYS A 63 -11.45 1.02 1.44
CA CYS A 63 -10.21 1.59 0.91
C CYS A 63 -10.48 2.87 0.10
N LYS A 64 -9.49 3.78 0.10
CA LYS A 64 -9.55 5.03 -0.65
C LYS A 64 -8.30 5.18 -1.50
N PHE A 65 -8.49 5.35 -2.80
CA PHE A 65 -7.44 5.61 -3.77
C PHE A 65 -7.64 7.02 -4.31
N PHE A 66 -6.65 7.87 -4.10
CA PHE A 66 -6.68 9.25 -4.57
C PHE A 66 -6.25 9.33 -6.04
N PRO A 67 -6.41 10.49 -6.69
CA PRO A 67 -6.14 10.61 -8.11
C PRO A 67 -4.72 10.17 -8.51
N GLY A 68 -4.63 9.46 -9.65
CA GLY A 68 -3.36 9.05 -10.24
C GLY A 68 -2.66 7.86 -9.54
N CYS A 69 -3.30 7.19 -8.57
CA CYS A 69 -2.75 5.95 -8.03
C CYS A 69 -2.60 4.87 -9.10
N SER A 70 -1.52 4.10 -9.06
CA SER A 70 -1.27 2.94 -9.93
C SER A 70 -0.97 1.71 -9.06
N ILE A 71 -1.95 0.83 -8.95
CA ILE A 71 -1.92 -0.26 -7.97
C ILE A 71 -1.93 -1.61 -8.69
N GLY A 72 -0.91 -2.44 -8.42
CA GLY A 72 -0.77 -3.75 -9.02
C GLY A 72 -0.12 -3.75 -10.40
N ALA A 73 0.53 -2.66 -10.79
CA ALA A 73 1.31 -2.60 -12.04
C ALA A 73 2.42 -3.64 -12.06
N ASP A 74 2.89 -3.96 -13.25
CA ASP A 74 3.97 -4.91 -13.46
C ASP A 74 5.22 -4.52 -12.67
N PRO A 75 5.99 -5.52 -12.20
CA PRO A 75 7.24 -5.28 -11.50
C PRO A 75 8.25 -4.50 -12.35
N GLN A 76 9.00 -3.61 -11.73
CA GLN A 76 10.13 -2.93 -12.37
C GLN A 76 11.40 -3.80 -12.23
N ASP A 77 11.30 -5.06 -12.62
CA ASP A 77 12.40 -6.03 -12.58
C ASP A 77 12.65 -6.58 -13.98
N LEU A 78 13.87 -6.48 -14.46
CA LEU A 78 14.28 -6.97 -15.79
C LEU A 78 14.13 -8.49 -15.95
N LYS A 79 13.99 -9.23 -14.87
CA LYS A 79 13.78 -10.68 -14.88
C LYS A 79 12.32 -11.10 -14.94
N PHE A 80 11.39 -10.12 -14.89
CA PHE A 80 9.97 -10.39 -14.97
C PHE A 80 9.60 -10.84 -16.40
N GLU A 81 8.96 -12.01 -16.52
CA GLU A 81 8.59 -12.66 -17.78
C GLU A 81 7.05 -12.80 -17.95
N ASP A 82 6.28 -11.85 -17.36
CA ASP A 82 4.81 -11.81 -17.37
C ASP A 82 4.13 -13.00 -16.67
N GLU A 83 4.81 -13.59 -15.72
CA GLU A 83 4.26 -14.66 -14.87
C GLU A 83 3.05 -14.16 -14.05
N LYS A 84 2.12 -15.08 -13.75
CA LYS A 84 0.90 -14.73 -13.00
C LYS A 84 1.20 -14.51 -11.52
N THR A 85 1.33 -13.25 -11.16
CA THR A 85 1.52 -12.78 -9.78
C THR A 85 0.42 -11.81 -9.38
N SER A 86 0.33 -11.44 -8.11
CA SER A 86 -0.79 -10.63 -7.64
C SER A 86 -0.39 -9.56 -6.63
N THR A 87 -1.31 -8.61 -6.42
CA THR A 87 -1.28 -7.64 -5.33
C THR A 87 -2.49 -7.86 -4.44
N VAL A 88 -2.28 -7.93 -3.12
CA VAL A 88 -3.35 -8.09 -2.14
C VAL A 88 -3.31 -6.93 -1.16
N ILE A 89 -4.43 -6.23 -1.02
CA ILE A 89 -4.61 -5.07 -0.14
C ILE A 89 -5.69 -5.39 0.88
N GLY A 90 -5.39 -5.16 2.15
CA GLY A 90 -6.33 -5.32 3.27
C GLY A 90 -7.38 -4.21 3.34
N ASP A 91 -8.09 -4.17 4.45
CA ASP A 91 -9.19 -3.22 4.68
C ASP A 91 -8.70 -1.85 5.16
N GLY A 92 -9.49 -0.81 4.92
CA GLY A 92 -9.31 0.53 5.50
C GLY A 92 -8.09 1.30 5.03
N CYS A 93 -7.47 0.91 3.93
CA CYS A 93 -6.25 1.53 3.41
C CYS A 93 -6.52 2.83 2.67
N VAL A 94 -5.60 3.78 2.79
CA VAL A 94 -5.64 5.07 2.10
C VAL A 94 -4.38 5.24 1.27
N PHE A 95 -4.55 5.36 -0.04
CA PHE A 95 -3.49 5.62 -1.02
C PHE A 95 -3.67 7.03 -1.55
N ARG A 96 -2.75 7.93 -1.19
CA ARG A 96 -2.79 9.31 -1.63
C ARG A 96 -2.28 9.44 -3.07
N GLU A 97 -2.30 10.65 -3.58
CA GLU A 97 -2.06 10.98 -4.98
C GLU A 97 -0.77 10.35 -5.52
N CYS A 98 -0.85 9.77 -6.71
CA CYS A 98 0.29 9.19 -7.43
C CYS A 98 1.07 8.11 -6.64
N THR A 99 0.43 7.46 -5.68
CA THR A 99 1.00 6.27 -5.01
C THR A 99 1.09 5.12 -6.01
N THR A 100 2.18 4.36 -5.95
CA THR A 100 2.39 3.18 -6.80
C THR A 100 2.67 1.93 -5.98
N VAL A 101 2.10 0.80 -6.39
CA VAL A 101 2.36 -0.53 -5.83
C VAL A 101 2.52 -1.51 -6.99
N ASN A 102 3.63 -2.22 -7.07
CA ASN A 102 3.84 -3.25 -8.07
C ASN A 102 3.34 -4.62 -7.57
N ARG A 103 2.81 -5.45 -8.50
CA ARG A 103 2.60 -6.87 -8.23
C ARG A 103 3.93 -7.61 -8.07
N ALA A 104 3.91 -8.85 -7.61
CA ALA A 104 5.14 -9.59 -7.33
C ALA A 104 5.84 -10.11 -8.61
N THR A 105 7.05 -10.64 -8.47
CA THR A 105 7.74 -11.52 -9.42
C THR A 105 7.71 -12.96 -8.94
N GLY A 106 7.87 -13.91 -9.84
CA GLY A 106 7.84 -15.35 -9.59
C GLY A 106 6.42 -15.90 -9.46
N GLU A 107 6.11 -16.91 -10.26
CA GLU A 107 4.76 -17.49 -10.41
C GLU A 107 4.06 -17.73 -9.08
N GLY A 108 2.82 -17.25 -8.96
CA GLY A 108 1.98 -17.38 -7.76
C GLY A 108 2.34 -16.47 -6.58
N ASN A 109 3.46 -15.73 -6.64
CA ASN A 109 3.86 -14.81 -5.58
C ASN A 109 2.95 -13.57 -5.49
N LYS A 110 3.05 -12.88 -4.33
CA LYS A 110 2.20 -11.73 -4.01
C LYS A 110 3.00 -10.58 -3.42
N THR A 111 2.62 -9.35 -3.77
CA THR A 111 2.89 -8.16 -2.97
C THR A 111 1.70 -7.97 -2.03
N ILE A 112 1.95 -7.80 -0.73
CA ILE A 112 0.90 -7.79 0.30
C ILE A 112 0.95 -6.47 1.06
N ILE A 113 -0.19 -5.80 1.12
CA ILE A 113 -0.44 -4.58 1.93
C ILE A 113 -1.49 -4.95 2.98
N GLY A 114 -1.16 -4.81 4.26
CA GLY A 114 -2.05 -5.12 5.39
C GLY A 114 -3.22 -4.15 5.53
N ASN A 115 -3.81 -4.11 6.72
CA ASN A 115 -4.97 -3.28 6.99
C ASN A 115 -4.61 -1.89 7.53
N ASN A 116 -5.49 -0.90 7.31
CA ASN A 116 -5.39 0.45 7.87
C ASN A 116 -4.06 1.16 7.55
N ILE A 117 -3.58 1.01 6.33
CA ILE A 117 -2.34 1.62 5.86
C ILE A 117 -2.62 3.04 5.38
N LEU A 118 -1.72 3.97 5.69
CA LEU A 118 -1.69 5.27 5.07
C LEU A 118 -0.43 5.39 4.20
N MET A 119 -0.61 5.42 2.90
CA MET A 119 0.43 5.74 1.93
C MET A 119 0.21 7.18 1.45
N MET A 120 1.09 8.11 1.87
CA MET A 120 1.01 9.51 1.45
C MET A 120 1.46 9.66 -0.01
N ALA A 121 1.27 10.86 -0.56
CA ALA A 121 1.50 11.11 -1.98
C ALA A 121 2.91 10.71 -2.45
N TYR A 122 2.96 10.14 -3.66
CA TYR A 122 4.18 9.68 -4.34
C TYR A 122 4.94 8.56 -3.63
N THR A 123 4.33 7.85 -2.69
CA THR A 123 4.97 6.67 -2.11
C THR A 123 5.02 5.51 -3.11
N HIS A 124 6.02 4.64 -2.95
CA HIS A 124 6.21 3.47 -3.80
C HIS A 124 6.44 2.21 -2.98
N VAL A 125 5.77 1.13 -3.36
CA VAL A 125 6.02 -0.23 -2.87
C VAL A 125 6.35 -1.11 -4.07
N ALA A 126 7.59 -1.60 -4.14
CA ALA A 126 8.02 -2.50 -5.20
C ALA A 126 7.49 -3.94 -4.98
N HIS A 127 7.81 -4.79 -5.93
CA HIS A 127 7.37 -6.18 -5.99
C HIS A 127 7.77 -7.02 -4.76
N ASN A 128 6.99 -8.03 -4.44
CA ASN A 128 7.24 -9.00 -3.36
C ASN A 128 7.35 -8.39 -1.95
N CYS A 129 6.99 -7.12 -1.76
CA CYS A 129 6.95 -6.52 -0.43
C CYS A 129 5.80 -7.08 0.40
N ILE A 130 6.01 -7.16 1.72
CA ILE A 130 4.99 -7.46 2.70
C ILE A 130 4.92 -6.30 3.69
N VAL A 131 3.83 -5.55 3.66
CA VAL A 131 3.58 -4.42 4.57
C VAL A 131 2.51 -4.83 5.56
N GLY A 132 2.84 -4.80 6.85
CA GLY A 132 1.96 -5.16 7.96
C GLY A 132 0.80 -4.19 8.15
N ASN A 133 0.13 -4.24 9.30
CA ASN A 133 -1.05 -3.42 9.58
C ASN A 133 -0.66 -2.07 10.21
N ASN A 134 -1.52 -1.05 9.99
CA ASN A 134 -1.38 0.29 10.60
C ASN A 134 -0.02 0.96 10.30
N VAL A 135 0.60 0.64 9.18
CA VAL A 135 1.85 1.27 8.72
C VAL A 135 1.54 2.63 8.10
N ILE A 136 2.41 3.60 8.32
CA ILE A 136 2.35 4.91 7.69
C ILE A 136 3.59 5.09 6.82
N MET A 137 3.39 5.41 5.55
CA MET A 137 4.44 5.82 4.63
C MET A 137 4.24 7.29 4.29
N SER A 138 5.18 8.14 4.72
CA SER A 138 5.13 9.57 4.44
C SER A 138 5.49 9.87 2.98
N ASN A 139 5.25 11.10 2.53
CA ASN A 139 5.44 11.50 1.13
C ASN A 139 6.77 11.04 0.55
N VAL A 140 6.72 10.45 -0.64
CA VAL A 140 7.90 10.00 -1.42
C VAL A 140 8.70 8.87 -0.75
N ALA A 141 8.21 8.26 0.33
CA ALA A 141 8.87 7.09 0.92
C ALA A 141 8.80 5.91 -0.05
N THR A 142 9.91 5.18 -0.19
CA THR A 142 10.08 4.13 -1.21
C THR A 142 10.59 2.83 -0.58
N LEU A 143 9.92 1.73 -0.89
CA LEU A 143 10.38 0.37 -0.58
C LEU A 143 10.85 -0.31 -1.87
N ALA A 144 12.09 -0.77 -1.91
CA ALA A 144 12.59 -1.64 -2.97
C ALA A 144 12.00 -3.05 -2.84
N GLY A 145 12.31 -3.95 -3.80
CA GLY A 145 11.74 -5.30 -3.83
C GLY A 145 12.03 -6.12 -2.57
N HIS A 146 11.11 -7.03 -2.22
CA HIS A 146 11.23 -7.98 -1.10
C HIS A 146 11.39 -7.36 0.30
N VAL A 147 11.02 -6.09 0.50
CA VAL A 147 11.05 -5.46 1.82
C VAL A 147 9.89 -5.97 2.67
N ILE A 148 10.17 -6.26 3.93
CA ILE A 148 9.16 -6.59 4.94
C ILE A 148 9.04 -5.43 5.91
N VAL A 149 7.83 -4.88 6.05
CA VAL A 149 7.52 -3.84 7.05
C VAL A 149 6.52 -4.43 8.05
N GLU A 150 6.91 -4.55 9.30
CA GLU A 150 6.03 -5.06 10.35
C GLU A 150 5.03 -3.99 10.83
N ASP A 151 4.05 -4.42 11.63
CA ASP A 151 2.93 -3.61 12.07
C ASP A 151 3.35 -2.29 12.74
N ARG A 152 2.58 -1.23 12.48
CA ARG A 152 2.72 0.11 13.08
C ARG A 152 4.08 0.78 12.87
N ALA A 153 4.87 0.33 11.91
CA ALA A 153 6.06 1.06 11.51
C ALA A 153 5.69 2.38 10.80
N VAL A 154 6.54 3.37 10.93
CA VAL A 154 6.40 4.66 10.25
C VAL A 154 7.62 4.88 9.37
N ILE A 155 7.40 5.07 8.09
CA ILE A 155 8.45 5.33 7.10
C ILE A 155 8.43 6.82 6.77
N GLY A 156 9.49 7.54 7.16
CA GLY A 156 9.60 8.99 6.99
C GLY A 156 9.66 9.42 5.53
N GLY A 157 9.29 10.66 5.28
CA GLY A 157 9.27 11.20 3.91
C GLY A 157 10.65 11.21 3.25
N LEU A 158 10.69 11.01 1.93
CA LEU A 158 11.93 10.98 1.14
C LEU A 158 12.92 9.88 1.57
N SER A 159 12.50 8.92 2.39
CA SER A 159 13.36 7.80 2.78
C SER A 159 13.27 6.66 1.76
N ALA A 160 14.37 5.90 1.64
CA ALA A 160 14.44 4.75 0.77
C ALA A 160 14.92 3.51 1.55
N VAL A 161 14.21 2.39 1.39
CA VAL A 161 14.55 1.11 2.02
C VAL A 161 15.07 0.17 0.95
N HIS A 162 16.31 -0.30 1.13
CA HIS A 162 16.98 -1.23 0.21
C HIS A 162 16.26 -2.59 0.18
N GLN A 163 16.37 -3.27 -0.95
CA GLN A 163 15.77 -4.59 -1.15
C GLN A 163 16.18 -5.59 -0.05
N PHE A 164 15.26 -6.50 0.29
CA PHE A 164 15.40 -7.54 1.30
C PHE A 164 15.52 -7.06 2.74
N CYS A 165 15.50 -5.77 3.03
CA CYS A 165 15.50 -5.27 4.40
C CYS A 165 14.18 -5.56 5.11
N LYS A 166 14.27 -5.76 6.43
CA LYS A 166 13.14 -5.89 7.33
C LYS A 166 13.05 -4.70 8.27
N ILE A 167 11.90 -4.06 8.33
CA ILE A 167 11.58 -2.96 9.25
C ILE A 167 10.72 -3.52 10.38
N GLY A 168 11.25 -3.53 11.59
CA GLY A 168 10.58 -4.09 12.76
C GLY A 168 9.35 -3.28 13.19
N ARG A 169 8.44 -3.93 13.90
CA ARG A 169 7.19 -3.32 14.39
C ARG A 169 7.44 -2.07 15.22
N ASN A 170 6.57 -1.08 15.09
CA ASN A 170 6.69 0.20 15.79
C ASN A 170 8.04 0.93 15.56
N ALA A 171 8.83 0.55 14.58
CA ALA A 171 10.02 1.31 14.20
C ALA A 171 9.63 2.63 13.53
N MET A 172 10.49 3.62 13.63
CA MET A 172 10.37 4.92 12.98
C MET A 172 11.59 5.17 12.10
N ILE A 173 11.38 5.23 10.80
CA ILE A 173 12.41 5.67 9.87
C ILE A 173 12.32 7.18 9.73
N GLY A 174 13.41 7.88 10.04
CA GLY A 174 13.51 9.33 9.88
C GLY A 174 13.39 9.75 8.41
N GLY A 175 12.96 10.97 8.19
CA GLY A 175 12.91 11.53 6.84
C GLY A 175 14.29 11.53 6.18
N MET A 176 14.35 11.34 4.85
CA MET A 176 15.57 11.30 4.03
C MET A 176 16.57 10.19 4.42
N ALA A 177 16.16 9.22 5.21
CA ALA A 177 17.04 8.12 5.61
C ALA A 177 17.23 7.09 4.48
N ARG A 178 18.48 6.64 4.26
CA ARG A 178 18.80 5.52 3.38
C ARG A 178 19.01 4.25 4.21
N VAL A 179 17.99 3.42 4.28
CA VAL A 179 18.00 2.17 5.05
C VAL A 179 18.56 1.04 4.18
N ALA A 180 19.72 0.52 4.54
CA ALA A 180 20.42 -0.55 3.82
C ALA A 180 20.60 -1.83 4.66
N GLN A 181 20.04 -1.88 5.86
CA GLN A 181 20.10 -3.02 6.79
C GLN A 181 18.75 -3.15 7.53
N ASP A 182 18.52 -4.29 8.16
CA ASP A 182 17.35 -4.51 8.98
C ASP A 182 17.26 -3.49 10.12
N VAL A 183 16.04 -3.06 10.40
CA VAL A 183 15.74 -2.13 11.49
C VAL A 183 15.07 -2.89 12.63
N PRO A 184 15.66 -2.89 13.84
CA PRO A 184 15.06 -3.56 14.98
C PRO A 184 13.70 -2.96 15.36
N PRO A 185 12.78 -3.76 15.93
CA PRO A 185 11.50 -3.25 16.44
C PRO A 185 11.70 -2.11 17.45
N PHE A 186 10.76 -1.17 17.45
CA PHE A 186 10.67 -0.05 18.42
C PHE A 186 11.75 1.02 18.32
N MET A 187 12.66 0.93 17.35
CA MET A 187 13.78 1.86 17.23
C MET A 187 13.45 3.02 16.28
N ILE A 188 14.09 4.15 16.53
CA ILE A 188 14.22 5.24 15.58
C ILE A 188 15.52 5.04 14.80
N VAL A 189 15.43 5.11 13.46
CA VAL A 189 16.56 4.99 12.56
C VAL A 189 16.56 6.20 11.63
N ALA A 190 17.70 6.86 11.48
CA ALA A 190 17.84 8.06 10.66
C ALA A 190 19.24 8.18 10.04
N GLY A 191 19.37 9.00 9.02
CA GLY A 191 20.66 9.33 8.37
C GLY A 191 20.91 8.59 7.06
N ASP A 192 22.07 8.89 6.46
CA ASP A 192 22.60 8.25 5.24
C ASP A 192 24.10 7.93 5.44
N PRO A 193 24.50 6.66 5.60
CA PRO A 193 23.61 5.49 5.82
C PRO A 193 22.82 5.63 7.14
N ALA A 194 21.66 5.00 7.17
CA ALA A 194 20.78 5.05 8.34
C ALA A 194 21.37 4.25 9.51
N PHE A 195 21.29 4.80 10.71
CA PHE A 195 21.72 4.17 11.96
C PHE A 195 20.67 4.30 13.05
N VAL A 196 20.71 3.43 14.06
CA VAL A 196 19.81 3.49 15.20
C VAL A 196 20.13 4.72 16.06
N SER A 197 19.16 5.64 16.16
CA SER A 197 19.30 6.89 16.92
C SER A 197 18.77 6.73 18.36
N GLY A 198 17.88 5.77 18.63
CA GLY A 198 17.30 5.54 19.94
C GLY A 198 15.97 4.80 19.89
N LEU A 199 15.31 4.72 21.03
CA LEU A 199 13.98 4.11 21.19
C LEU A 199 12.89 5.05 20.67
N ASN A 200 11.92 4.52 19.96
CA ASN A 200 10.72 5.26 19.51
C ASN A 200 9.70 5.46 20.65
N SER A 201 10.12 6.15 21.72
CA SER A 201 9.32 6.37 22.93
C SER A 201 7.97 7.05 22.62
N VAL A 202 7.96 8.02 21.71
CA VAL A 202 6.74 8.73 21.30
C VAL A 202 5.77 7.78 20.58
N GLY A 203 6.27 6.96 19.67
CA GLY A 203 5.45 5.96 18.96
C GLY A 203 4.90 4.90 19.91
N LEU A 204 5.69 4.46 20.87
CA LEU A 204 5.29 3.50 21.90
C LEU A 204 4.21 4.06 22.82
N ALA A 205 4.35 5.30 23.30
CA ALA A 205 3.34 5.97 24.11
C ALA A 205 1.99 6.10 23.35
N ARG A 206 2.04 6.49 22.06
CA ARG A 206 0.83 6.55 21.19
C ARG A 206 0.21 5.19 20.96
N ALA A 207 0.99 4.12 21.00
CA ALA A 207 0.51 2.74 20.90
C ALA A 207 -0.06 2.19 22.21
N GLY A 208 -0.10 3.00 23.28
CA GLY A 208 -0.59 2.60 24.60
C GLY A 208 0.37 1.68 25.36
N MET A 209 1.65 1.63 24.97
CA MET A 209 2.68 0.91 25.70
C MET A 209 3.18 1.81 26.84
N ALA A 210 3.04 1.34 28.09
CA ALA A 210 3.47 2.10 29.26
C ALA A 210 4.99 2.34 29.22
N GLN A 211 5.41 3.54 29.62
CA GLN A 211 6.79 3.78 30.05
C GLN A 211 6.86 3.35 31.52
N GLU A 212 7.52 2.26 31.81
CA GLU A 212 8.00 1.97 33.16
C GLU A 212 9.33 2.69 33.40
#